data_af185d4a1dc396532d8f02069c1f2cb0
#
_entry.id   af185d4a1dc396532d8f02069c1f2cb0
#
_cell.length_a   1.000
_cell.length_b   1.000
_cell.length_c   1.000
_cell.angle_alpha   90.00
_cell.angle_beta   90.00
_cell.angle_gamma   90.00
#
_symmetry.space_group_name_H-M   'P 1'
#
loop_
_entity.id
_entity.type
_entity.pdbx_description
1 polymer ?
#
loop_
_entity_poly.entity_id
_entity_poly.type
_entity_poly.pdbx_seq_one_letter_code
_entity_poly.pdbx_strand_id
1 'polypeptide(L)'
;MKKRCTVAVAALIGIALVLSSCSGTNVKTIKRMQQLEEGVSSPTTEAELKAAIQKYQTRVEDMVLANQQIGIWYKMLGSRYLDNQMYGEALEAFRMATTYYPANQNLYYYVAVCAGYMANQSLDYSATGSTAQKFNYLKLSESAYLEALKIDPKYARALYGIGVLYIFELDEPGKAIPYLETLVEVEKRNVDGMFLLANAYYQTFEFEKAMAVYDKIISTTTSDEKKAQAEANKRQVLEAAYAG
;
A
#
# COMPACT_ATOMS: atom_id res chain seq x y z
N MET A 1 -55.32 37.70 13.40
CA MET A 1 -54.00 38.21 13.83
C MET A 1 -53.03 37.13 14.33
N LYS A 2 -53.46 35.97 14.87
CA LYS A 2 -52.60 34.90 15.41
C LYS A 2 -51.79 34.14 14.36
N LYS A 3 -52.24 33.95 13.11
CA LYS A 3 -51.51 33.19 12.08
C LYS A 3 -50.32 33.92 11.42
N ARG A 4 -50.24 35.27 11.51
CA ARG A 4 -49.14 36.06 10.95
C ARG A 4 -47.91 36.10 11.88
N CYS A 5 -48.09 35.99 13.21
CA CYS A 5 -47.00 35.93 14.18
C CYS A 5 -46.25 34.59 14.13
N THR A 6 -46.93 33.47 13.91
CA THR A 6 -46.28 32.15 13.86
C THR A 6 -45.38 31.97 12.67
N VAL A 7 -45.74 32.56 11.51
CA VAL A 7 -44.90 32.49 10.29
C VAL A 7 -43.66 33.36 10.43
N ALA A 8 -43.78 34.54 11.07
CA ALA A 8 -42.62 35.43 11.30
C ALA A 8 -41.60 34.84 12.30
N VAL A 9 -42.07 34.13 13.33
CA VAL A 9 -41.18 33.46 14.33
C VAL A 9 -40.49 32.24 13.69
N ALA A 10 -41.18 31.46 12.86
CA ALA A 10 -40.56 30.33 12.15
C ALA A 10 -39.51 30.79 11.12
N ALA A 11 -39.71 31.91 10.44
CA ALA A 11 -38.75 32.50 9.52
C ALA A 11 -37.50 33.02 10.22
N LEU A 12 -37.63 33.62 11.39
CA LEU A 12 -36.49 34.09 12.20
C LEU A 12 -35.66 32.95 12.79
N ILE A 13 -36.28 31.84 13.20
CA ILE A 13 -35.57 30.62 13.66
C ILE A 13 -34.86 29.94 12.51
N GLY A 14 -35.43 29.89 11.32
CA GLY A 14 -34.79 29.34 10.12
C GLY A 14 -33.55 30.13 9.69
N ILE A 15 -33.58 31.47 9.78
CA ILE A 15 -32.42 32.34 9.48
C ILE A 15 -31.32 32.21 10.53
N ALA A 16 -31.66 32.04 11.81
CA ALA A 16 -30.69 31.85 12.90
C ALA A 16 -29.92 30.51 12.77
N LEU A 17 -30.57 29.44 12.27
CA LEU A 17 -29.95 28.13 12.05
C LEU A 17 -28.99 28.09 10.85
N VAL A 18 -29.23 28.93 9.83
CA VAL A 18 -28.32 29.01 8.66
C VAL A 18 -27.04 29.80 8.97
N LEU A 19 -27.07 30.72 9.96
CA LEU A 19 -25.90 31.50 10.34
C LEU A 19 -24.98 30.80 11.34
N SER A 20 -25.40 29.67 11.94
CA SER A 20 -24.57 28.91 12.91
C SER A 20 -23.65 27.88 12.29
N SER A 21 -23.77 27.63 11.00
CA SER A 21 -23.04 26.51 10.31
C SER A 21 -21.67 26.86 9.76
N CYS A 22 -21.18 28.09 9.86
CA CYS A 22 -19.97 28.53 9.15
C CYS A 22 -18.82 29.09 10.01
N SER A 23 -18.70 28.77 11.30
CA SER A 23 -17.75 29.56 12.11
C SER A 23 -16.50 28.84 12.66
N GLY A 24 -16.33 27.55 12.51
CA GLY A 24 -15.22 26.84 13.16
C GLY A 24 -13.92 26.75 12.36
N THR A 25 -14.02 26.47 11.08
CA THR A 25 -12.88 26.19 10.19
C THR A 25 -12.33 27.44 9.49
N ASN A 26 -13.18 28.38 9.16
CA ASN A 26 -12.80 29.61 8.44
C ASN A 26 -11.93 30.57 9.25
N VAL A 27 -12.18 30.74 10.56
CA VAL A 27 -11.44 31.72 11.39
C VAL A 27 -9.97 31.31 11.54
N LYS A 28 -9.67 30.04 11.72
CA LYS A 28 -8.27 29.56 11.77
C LYS A 28 -7.56 29.70 10.42
N THR A 29 -8.26 29.43 9.33
CA THR A 29 -7.73 29.58 7.98
C THR A 29 -7.52 31.05 7.64
N ILE A 30 -8.47 31.93 7.96
CA ILE A 30 -8.38 33.38 7.76
C ILE A 30 -7.23 33.96 8.61
N LYS A 31 -7.10 33.57 9.89
CA LYS A 31 -5.97 34.02 10.73
C LYS A 31 -4.63 33.53 10.19
N ARG A 32 -4.55 32.30 9.68
CA ARG A 32 -3.34 31.80 9.01
C ARG A 32 -3.02 32.59 7.73
N MET A 33 -4.03 32.90 6.92
CA MET A 33 -3.85 33.73 5.73
C MET A 33 -3.40 35.15 6.11
N GLN A 34 -4.02 35.76 7.10
CA GLN A 34 -3.60 37.07 7.62
C GLN A 34 -2.17 37.06 8.17
N GLN A 35 -1.77 36.02 8.91
CA GLN A 35 -0.37 35.85 9.35
C GLN A 35 0.61 35.63 8.18
N LEU A 36 0.15 35.04 7.09
CA LEU A 36 0.93 34.91 5.85
C LEU A 36 1.05 36.26 5.13
N GLU A 37 0.07 37.13 5.26
CA GLU A 37 0.05 38.50 4.70
C GLU A 37 0.73 39.53 5.62
N GLU A 38 0.95 39.24 6.92
CA GLU A 38 1.71 40.11 7.81
C GLU A 38 3.10 40.38 7.25
N GLY A 39 3.33 41.64 6.87
CA GLY A 39 4.60 42.14 6.34
C GLY A 39 4.68 42.22 4.80
N VAL A 40 3.56 42.07 4.10
CA VAL A 40 3.39 42.46 2.70
C VAL A 40 2.26 43.50 2.66
N SER A 41 2.57 44.78 2.92
CA SER A 41 1.72 45.89 2.48
C SER A 41 1.57 45.77 0.96
N SER A 42 0.40 46.12 0.43
CA SER A 42 0.14 46.03 -1.02
C SER A 42 1.32 46.63 -1.81
N PRO A 43 2.15 45.81 -2.48
CA PRO A 43 3.35 46.32 -3.15
C PRO A 43 2.91 47.18 -4.32
N THR A 44 3.43 48.39 -4.38
CA THR A 44 3.08 49.41 -5.38
C THR A 44 4.21 49.64 -6.40
N THR A 45 5.44 49.36 -5.99
CA THR A 45 6.63 49.55 -6.84
C THR A 45 7.12 48.22 -7.40
N GLU A 46 7.84 48.26 -8.51
CA GLU A 46 8.46 47.07 -9.13
C GLU A 46 9.41 46.35 -8.15
N ALA A 47 10.16 47.08 -7.35
CA ALA A 47 11.06 46.51 -6.34
C ALA A 47 10.30 45.76 -5.24
N GLU A 48 9.21 46.35 -4.74
CA GLU A 48 8.35 45.72 -3.73
C GLU A 48 7.64 44.47 -4.27
N LEU A 49 7.18 44.52 -5.53
CA LEU A 49 6.59 43.35 -6.20
C LEU A 49 7.63 42.22 -6.34
N LYS A 50 8.84 42.51 -6.77
CA LYS A 50 9.92 41.50 -6.85
C LYS A 50 10.24 40.90 -5.48
N ALA A 51 10.36 41.71 -4.45
CA ALA A 51 10.61 41.24 -3.08
C ALA A 51 9.47 40.37 -2.53
N ALA A 52 8.20 40.77 -2.78
CA ALA A 52 7.05 39.98 -2.41
C ALA A 52 7.04 38.62 -3.12
N ILE A 53 7.26 38.59 -4.43
CA ILE A 53 7.35 37.35 -5.22
C ILE A 53 8.43 36.43 -4.64
N GLN A 54 9.63 36.91 -4.41
CA GLN A 54 10.74 36.14 -3.87
C GLN A 54 10.40 35.55 -2.49
N LYS A 55 9.79 36.37 -1.60
CA LYS A 55 9.36 35.91 -0.25
C LYS A 55 8.39 34.73 -0.34
N TYR A 56 7.40 34.80 -1.24
CA TYR A 56 6.43 33.70 -1.40
C TYR A 56 7.03 32.49 -2.11
N GLN A 57 7.95 32.67 -3.06
CA GLN A 57 8.68 31.56 -3.67
C GLN A 57 9.45 30.76 -2.61
N THR A 58 10.21 31.41 -1.74
CA THR A 58 10.94 30.76 -0.64
C THR A 58 9.98 29.98 0.28
N ARG A 59 8.80 30.55 0.63
CA ARG A 59 7.81 29.83 1.42
C ARG A 59 7.25 28.58 0.73
N VAL A 60 7.04 28.62 -0.57
CA VAL A 60 6.61 27.44 -1.35
C VAL A 60 7.70 26.36 -1.32
N GLU A 61 8.97 26.74 -1.48
CA GLU A 61 10.11 25.84 -1.37
C GLU A 61 10.18 25.19 0.04
N ASP A 62 10.05 25.97 1.10
CA ASP A 62 10.01 25.47 2.47
C ASP A 62 8.84 24.49 2.71
N MET A 63 7.67 24.78 2.14
CA MET A 63 6.51 23.87 2.25
C MET A 63 6.75 22.55 1.49
N VAL A 64 7.38 22.58 0.34
CA VAL A 64 7.73 21.37 -0.42
C VAL A 64 8.71 20.52 0.37
N LEU A 65 9.76 21.12 0.94
CA LEU A 65 10.73 20.43 1.79
C LEU A 65 10.06 19.82 3.05
N ALA A 66 9.18 20.58 3.69
CA ALA A 66 8.44 20.10 4.86
C ALA A 66 7.55 18.88 4.52
N ASN A 67 6.85 18.92 3.39
CA ASN A 67 6.04 17.80 2.92
C ASN A 67 6.89 16.55 2.65
N GLN A 68 8.02 16.71 1.97
CA GLN A 68 8.96 15.59 1.75
C GLN A 68 9.45 15.00 3.08
N GLN A 69 9.82 15.85 4.04
CA GLN A 69 10.31 15.40 5.34
C GLN A 69 9.25 14.65 6.13
N ILE A 70 7.98 15.09 6.10
CA ILE A 70 6.85 14.39 6.74
C ILE A 70 6.70 12.98 6.17
N GLY A 71 6.76 12.83 4.85
CA GLY A 71 6.68 11.51 4.20
C GLY A 71 7.81 10.57 4.61
N ILE A 72 9.06 11.09 4.73
CA ILE A 72 10.20 10.34 5.25
C ILE A 72 9.94 9.87 6.69
N TRP A 73 9.41 10.74 7.55
CA TRP A 73 9.15 10.39 8.95
C TRP A 73 8.04 9.34 9.07
N TYR A 74 6.96 9.43 8.29
CA TYR A 74 5.94 8.38 8.23
C TYR A 74 6.53 7.03 7.80
N LYS A 75 7.39 7.00 6.77
CA LYS A 75 8.10 5.78 6.37
C LYS A 75 8.94 5.21 7.51
N MET A 76 9.72 6.05 8.20
CA MET A 76 10.55 5.63 9.34
C MET A 76 9.70 5.12 10.50
N LEU A 77 8.59 5.78 10.79
CA LEU A 77 7.64 5.38 11.83
C LEU A 77 7.02 4.03 11.49
N GLY A 78 6.56 3.85 10.25
CA GLY A 78 6.04 2.58 9.76
C GLY A 78 7.04 1.44 9.88
N SER A 79 8.32 1.68 9.55
CA SER A 79 9.38 0.68 9.71
C SER A 79 9.57 0.28 11.18
N ARG A 80 9.60 1.24 12.09
CA ARG A 80 9.72 0.96 13.53
C ARG A 80 8.53 0.18 14.09
N TYR A 81 7.31 0.50 13.66
CA TYR A 81 6.12 -0.25 14.02
C TYR A 81 6.17 -1.68 13.49
N LEU A 82 6.62 -1.86 12.25
CA LEU A 82 6.76 -3.18 11.63
C LEU A 82 7.79 -4.04 12.37
N ASP A 83 8.95 -3.46 12.72
CA ASP A 83 9.99 -4.14 13.50
C ASP A 83 9.47 -4.58 14.88
N ASN A 84 8.56 -3.83 15.46
CA ASN A 84 7.90 -4.13 16.74
C ASN A 84 6.63 -4.97 16.58
N GLN A 85 6.32 -5.49 15.38
CA GLN A 85 5.14 -6.29 15.07
C GLN A 85 3.79 -5.56 15.31
N MET A 86 3.81 -4.23 15.34
CA MET A 86 2.65 -3.36 15.46
C MET A 86 2.08 -3.12 14.04
N TYR A 87 1.48 -4.17 13.47
CA TYR A 87 1.16 -4.19 12.03
C TYR A 87 0.07 -3.20 11.63
N GLY A 88 -0.90 -2.94 12.52
CA GLY A 88 -1.96 -1.96 12.28
C GLY A 88 -1.42 -0.53 12.19
N GLU A 89 -0.60 -0.13 13.16
CA GLU A 89 0.05 1.17 13.20
C GLU A 89 1.07 1.33 12.06
N ALA A 90 1.80 0.25 11.72
CA ALA A 90 2.70 0.23 10.57
C ALA A 90 1.94 0.46 9.27
N LEU A 91 0.80 -0.22 9.09
CA LEU A 91 -0.07 -0.07 7.93
C LEU A 91 -0.50 1.40 7.74
N GLU A 92 -1.01 2.03 8.80
CA GLU A 92 -1.44 3.43 8.74
C GLU A 92 -0.28 4.38 8.45
N ALA A 93 0.88 4.18 9.07
CA ALA A 93 2.06 5.00 8.85
C ALA A 93 2.56 4.88 7.39
N PHE A 94 2.63 3.66 6.82
CA PHE A 94 3.02 3.49 5.42
C PHE A 94 1.97 4.05 4.45
N ARG A 95 0.67 3.92 4.73
CA ARG A 95 -0.39 4.57 3.95
C ARG A 95 -0.25 6.09 3.96
N MET A 96 0.03 6.69 5.12
CA MET A 96 0.33 8.12 5.19
C MET A 96 1.56 8.47 4.36
N ALA A 97 2.61 7.67 4.40
CA ALA A 97 3.81 7.90 3.58
C ALA A 97 3.50 7.88 2.06
N THR A 98 2.57 7.02 1.58
CA THR A 98 2.18 6.99 0.15
C THR A 98 1.50 8.29 -0.31
N THR A 99 0.87 9.05 0.58
CA THR A 99 0.27 10.36 0.21
C THR A 99 1.34 11.41 -0.13
N TYR A 100 2.54 11.28 0.44
CA TYR A 100 3.67 12.18 0.20
C TYR A 100 4.59 11.67 -0.93
N TYR A 101 4.67 10.35 -1.10
CA TYR A 101 5.50 9.68 -2.12
C TYR A 101 4.68 8.66 -2.92
N PRO A 102 3.71 9.11 -3.75
CA PRO A 102 2.80 8.21 -4.47
C PRO A 102 3.47 7.36 -5.55
N ALA A 103 4.66 7.71 -5.99
CA ALA A 103 5.43 6.96 -6.99
C ALA A 103 6.52 6.07 -6.35
N ASN A 104 6.41 5.72 -5.08
CA ASN A 104 7.40 4.88 -4.40
C ASN A 104 6.85 3.47 -4.18
N GLN A 105 7.24 2.53 -5.04
CA GLN A 105 6.84 1.12 -5.00
C GLN A 105 7.14 0.43 -3.66
N ASN A 106 8.21 0.84 -2.96
CA ASN A 106 8.55 0.26 -1.65
C ASN A 106 7.48 0.52 -0.59
N LEU A 107 6.83 1.68 -0.63
CA LEU A 107 5.79 2.02 0.35
C LEU A 107 4.56 1.13 0.14
N TYR A 108 4.14 0.95 -1.09
CA TYR A 108 3.04 0.05 -1.42
C TYR A 108 3.36 -1.41 -1.08
N TYR A 109 4.60 -1.85 -1.30
CA TYR A 109 5.06 -3.16 -0.83
C TYR A 109 4.88 -3.31 0.69
N TYR A 110 5.29 -2.32 1.49
CA TYR A 110 5.12 -2.39 2.93
C TYR A 110 3.65 -2.31 3.38
N VAL A 111 2.82 -1.54 2.69
CA VAL A 111 1.35 -1.55 2.89
C VAL A 111 0.81 -2.96 2.67
N ALA A 112 1.21 -3.63 1.58
CA ALA A 112 0.78 -4.98 1.26
C ALA A 112 1.23 -6.00 2.33
N VAL A 113 2.48 -5.94 2.77
CA VAL A 113 3.02 -6.81 3.82
C VAL A 113 2.28 -6.63 5.14
N CYS A 114 2.09 -5.37 5.58
CA CYS A 114 1.35 -5.10 6.82
C CYS A 114 -0.11 -5.58 6.74
N ALA A 115 -0.77 -5.36 5.61
CA ALA A 115 -2.13 -5.87 5.39
C ALA A 115 -2.18 -7.40 5.44
N GLY A 116 -1.19 -8.11 4.87
CA GLY A 116 -1.07 -9.57 4.98
C GLY A 116 -0.95 -10.03 6.44
N TYR A 117 -0.11 -9.41 7.24
CA TYR A 117 -0.02 -9.72 8.67
C TYR A 117 -1.31 -9.43 9.43
N MET A 118 -2.00 -8.32 9.12
CA MET A 118 -3.32 -8.00 9.71
C MET A 118 -4.39 -9.03 9.32
N ALA A 119 -4.33 -9.58 8.10
CA ALA A 119 -5.21 -10.66 7.69
C ALA A 119 -5.01 -11.92 8.55
N ASN A 120 -3.76 -12.29 8.82
CA ASN A 120 -3.42 -13.44 9.65
C ASN A 120 -3.84 -13.24 11.11
N GLN A 121 -3.62 -12.05 11.68
CA GLN A 121 -4.06 -11.73 13.04
C GLN A 121 -5.58 -11.71 13.21
N SER A 122 -6.35 -11.39 12.16
CA SER A 122 -7.81 -11.33 12.23
C SER A 122 -8.48 -12.71 12.39
N LEU A 123 -7.75 -13.81 12.22
CA LEU A 123 -8.24 -15.18 12.44
C LEU A 123 -8.39 -15.53 13.92
N ASP A 124 -7.63 -14.91 14.81
CA ASP A 124 -7.54 -15.31 16.22
C ASP A 124 -8.70 -14.79 17.08
N TYR A 125 -9.52 -13.86 16.58
CA TYR A 125 -10.41 -13.07 17.44
C TYR A 125 -11.91 -13.38 17.37
N SER A 126 -12.46 -14.13 16.40
CA SER A 126 -13.88 -14.46 16.43
C SER A 126 -14.32 -15.61 15.52
N ALA A 127 -15.12 -16.51 16.09
CA ALA A 127 -15.74 -17.63 15.38
C ALA A 127 -16.81 -17.23 14.34
N THR A 128 -17.23 -15.97 14.29
CA THR A 128 -18.38 -15.52 13.46
C THR A 128 -18.17 -14.25 12.63
N GLY A 129 -17.09 -13.50 12.82
CA GLY A 129 -16.86 -12.21 12.12
C GLY A 129 -15.49 -12.07 11.41
N SER A 130 -14.59 -13.02 11.64
CA SER A 130 -13.20 -12.95 11.18
C SER A 130 -13.04 -13.03 9.65
N THR A 131 -13.92 -13.74 8.97
CA THR A 131 -13.79 -14.01 7.53
C THR A 131 -13.88 -12.75 6.69
N ALA A 132 -14.80 -11.83 6.99
CA ALA A 132 -14.94 -10.57 6.24
C ALA A 132 -13.75 -9.63 6.45
N GLN A 133 -13.26 -9.55 7.68
CA GLN A 133 -12.10 -8.70 8.02
C GLN A 133 -10.81 -9.25 7.40
N LYS A 134 -10.56 -10.55 7.52
CA LYS A 134 -9.45 -11.22 6.84
C LYS A 134 -9.49 -10.92 5.34
N PHE A 135 -10.64 -11.14 4.71
CA PHE A 135 -10.82 -10.91 3.28
C PHE A 135 -10.51 -9.46 2.88
N ASN A 136 -10.97 -8.48 3.66
CA ASN A 136 -10.68 -7.07 3.38
C ASN A 136 -9.19 -6.76 3.46
N TYR A 137 -8.46 -7.33 4.42
CA TYR A 137 -7.01 -7.16 4.50
C TYR A 137 -6.26 -7.88 3.37
N LEU A 138 -6.70 -9.08 2.96
CA LEU A 138 -6.12 -9.76 1.80
C LEU A 138 -6.34 -8.96 0.50
N LYS A 139 -7.53 -8.39 0.31
CA LYS A 139 -7.80 -7.49 -0.83
C LYS A 139 -6.98 -6.21 -0.80
N LEU A 140 -6.76 -5.63 0.37
CA LEU A 140 -5.86 -4.50 0.54
C LEU A 140 -4.41 -4.87 0.20
N SER A 141 -3.95 -6.04 0.64
CA SER A 141 -2.62 -6.57 0.31
C SER A 141 -2.45 -6.77 -1.20
N GLU A 142 -3.43 -7.42 -1.85
CA GLU A 142 -3.45 -7.61 -3.31
C GLU A 142 -3.34 -6.26 -4.05
N SER A 143 -4.24 -5.33 -3.72
CA SER A 143 -4.27 -4.00 -4.33
C SER A 143 -2.94 -3.25 -4.15
N ALA A 144 -2.32 -3.32 -2.98
CA ALA A 144 -1.07 -2.64 -2.71
C ALA A 144 0.12 -3.28 -3.46
N TYR A 145 0.19 -4.61 -3.58
CA TYR A 145 1.18 -5.26 -4.44
C TYR A 145 1.01 -4.86 -5.91
N LEU A 146 -0.23 -4.81 -6.40
CA LEU A 146 -0.52 -4.40 -7.78
C LEU A 146 -0.11 -2.93 -8.03
N GLU A 147 -0.35 -2.02 -7.09
CA GLU A 147 0.12 -0.64 -7.21
C GLU A 147 1.66 -0.56 -7.19
N ALA A 148 2.35 -1.36 -6.38
CA ALA A 148 3.81 -1.44 -6.42
C ALA A 148 4.32 -1.91 -7.79
N LEU A 149 3.67 -2.92 -8.39
CA LEU A 149 4.03 -3.47 -9.70
C LEU A 149 3.63 -2.57 -10.88
N LYS A 150 2.61 -1.74 -10.71
CA LYS A 150 2.26 -0.70 -11.69
C LYS A 150 3.34 0.40 -11.77
N ILE A 151 3.98 0.72 -10.64
CA ILE A 151 5.10 1.68 -10.58
C ILE A 151 6.38 1.03 -11.13
N ASP A 152 6.68 -0.19 -10.68
CA ASP A 152 7.84 -0.97 -11.13
C ASP A 152 7.41 -2.42 -11.42
N PRO A 153 7.14 -2.76 -12.70
CA PRO A 153 6.70 -4.11 -13.09
C PRO A 153 7.71 -5.23 -12.80
N LYS A 154 8.97 -4.86 -12.51
CA LYS A 154 10.06 -5.81 -12.20
C LYS A 154 10.48 -5.79 -10.74
N TYR A 155 9.69 -5.17 -9.87
CA TYR A 155 9.99 -5.10 -8.45
C TYR A 155 9.89 -6.47 -7.78
N ALA A 156 11.01 -7.15 -7.67
CA ALA A 156 11.11 -8.56 -7.25
C ALA A 156 10.40 -8.87 -5.93
N ARG A 157 10.48 -7.95 -4.94
CA ARG A 157 9.79 -8.14 -3.64
C ARG A 157 8.27 -8.21 -3.79
N ALA A 158 7.69 -7.37 -4.64
CA ALA A 158 6.25 -7.37 -4.87
C ALA A 158 5.83 -8.57 -5.72
N LEU A 159 6.62 -8.96 -6.73
CA LEU A 159 6.40 -10.17 -7.52
C LEU A 159 6.38 -11.43 -6.65
N TYR A 160 7.34 -11.54 -5.72
CA TYR A 160 7.37 -12.64 -4.75
C TYR A 160 6.16 -12.60 -3.81
N GLY A 161 5.89 -11.43 -3.22
CA GLY A 161 4.82 -11.25 -2.23
C GLY A 161 3.43 -11.53 -2.80
N ILE A 162 3.12 -11.06 -4.01
CA ILE A 162 1.84 -11.33 -4.66
C ILE A 162 1.72 -12.80 -5.07
N GLY A 163 2.83 -13.46 -5.44
CA GLY A 163 2.86 -14.89 -5.69
C GLY A 163 2.50 -15.70 -4.44
N VAL A 164 3.09 -15.37 -3.29
CA VAL A 164 2.74 -15.98 -1.99
C VAL A 164 1.28 -15.73 -1.64
N LEU A 165 0.79 -14.51 -1.81
CA LEU A 165 -0.59 -14.14 -1.52
C LEU A 165 -1.59 -14.97 -2.33
N TYR A 166 -1.37 -15.09 -3.65
CA TYR A 166 -2.28 -15.86 -4.51
C TYR A 166 -2.26 -17.36 -4.23
N ILE A 167 -1.08 -17.94 -3.96
CA ILE A 167 -0.96 -19.39 -3.74
C ILE A 167 -1.53 -19.80 -2.38
N PHE A 168 -1.18 -19.09 -1.30
CA PHE A 168 -1.40 -19.57 0.06
C PHE A 168 -2.58 -18.92 0.79
N GLU A 169 -2.95 -17.69 0.40
CA GLU A 169 -3.99 -16.95 1.13
C GLU A 169 -5.29 -16.82 0.33
N LEU A 170 -5.19 -16.75 -0.99
CA LEU A 170 -6.36 -16.57 -1.86
C LEU A 170 -6.77 -17.86 -2.61
N ASP A 171 -5.94 -18.91 -2.56
CA ASP A 171 -6.16 -20.17 -3.29
C ASP A 171 -6.40 -19.96 -4.80
N GLU A 172 -5.60 -19.04 -5.38
CA GLU A 172 -5.66 -18.68 -6.81
C GLU A 172 -4.28 -18.89 -7.49
N PRO A 173 -3.70 -20.10 -7.48
CA PRO A 173 -2.33 -20.36 -7.97
C PRO A 173 -2.13 -19.96 -9.43
N GLY A 174 -3.16 -20.06 -10.26
CA GLY A 174 -3.10 -19.64 -11.66
C GLY A 174 -2.82 -18.14 -11.83
N LYS A 175 -3.28 -17.28 -10.91
CA LYS A 175 -2.97 -15.86 -10.93
C LYS A 175 -1.53 -15.56 -10.49
N ALA A 176 -0.90 -16.42 -9.71
CA ALA A 176 0.48 -16.25 -9.27
C ALA A 176 1.49 -16.43 -10.41
N ILE A 177 1.21 -17.34 -11.36
CA ILE A 177 2.15 -17.77 -12.41
C ILE A 177 2.79 -16.60 -13.15
N PRO A 178 2.07 -15.64 -13.77
CA PRO A 178 2.71 -14.58 -14.57
C PRO A 178 3.64 -13.69 -13.74
N TYR A 179 3.35 -13.47 -12.46
CA TYR A 179 4.22 -12.70 -11.57
C TYR A 179 5.47 -13.47 -11.19
N LEU A 180 5.34 -14.76 -10.92
CA LEU A 180 6.47 -15.63 -10.55
C LEU A 180 7.36 -15.94 -11.76
N GLU A 181 6.81 -16.09 -12.97
CA GLU A 181 7.59 -16.17 -14.20
C GLU A 181 8.45 -14.90 -14.36
N THR A 182 7.84 -13.72 -14.20
CA THR A 182 8.57 -12.45 -14.25
C THR A 182 9.66 -12.39 -13.17
N LEU A 183 9.36 -12.85 -11.94
CA LEU A 183 10.34 -12.89 -10.87
C LEU A 183 11.58 -13.71 -11.22
N VAL A 184 11.37 -14.93 -11.74
CA VAL A 184 12.50 -15.83 -12.09
C VAL A 184 13.24 -15.44 -13.37
N GLU A 185 12.66 -14.55 -14.17
CA GLU A 185 13.36 -13.86 -15.27
C GLU A 185 14.27 -12.75 -14.77
N VAL A 186 13.77 -11.92 -13.83
CA VAL A 186 14.51 -10.80 -13.24
C VAL A 186 15.61 -11.32 -12.33
N GLU A 187 15.30 -12.29 -11.48
CA GLU A 187 16.21 -12.88 -10.51
C GLU A 187 16.47 -14.36 -10.84
N LYS A 188 17.33 -14.61 -11.81
CA LYS A 188 17.64 -15.95 -12.35
C LYS A 188 18.16 -16.97 -11.33
N ARG A 189 18.56 -16.52 -10.13
CA ARG A 189 19.06 -17.37 -9.03
C ARG A 189 18.13 -17.36 -7.81
N ASN A 190 16.94 -16.80 -7.91
CA ASN A 190 15.95 -16.81 -6.84
C ASN A 190 15.30 -18.19 -6.72
N VAL A 191 15.99 -19.08 -5.98
CA VAL A 191 15.54 -20.46 -5.79
C VAL A 191 14.19 -20.52 -5.07
N ASP A 192 13.93 -19.62 -4.13
CA ASP A 192 12.66 -19.58 -3.40
C ASP A 192 11.49 -19.15 -4.32
N GLY A 193 11.73 -18.20 -5.20
CA GLY A 193 10.78 -17.83 -6.26
C GLY A 193 10.54 -18.98 -7.26
N MET A 194 11.57 -19.76 -7.59
CA MET A 194 11.39 -20.95 -8.43
C MET A 194 10.55 -22.02 -7.72
N PHE A 195 10.75 -22.28 -6.43
CA PHE A 195 9.90 -23.20 -5.67
C PHE A 195 8.43 -22.76 -5.67
N LEU A 196 8.16 -21.47 -5.50
CA LEU A 196 6.79 -20.93 -5.58
C LEU A 196 6.20 -21.13 -6.98
N LEU A 197 6.96 -20.87 -8.04
CA LEU A 197 6.52 -21.07 -9.42
C LEU A 197 6.21 -22.54 -9.71
N ALA A 198 7.09 -23.45 -9.28
CA ALA A 198 6.88 -24.89 -9.45
C ALA A 198 5.63 -25.36 -8.69
N ASN A 199 5.40 -24.81 -7.47
CA ASN A 199 4.19 -25.10 -6.71
C ASN A 199 2.93 -24.57 -7.42
N ALA A 200 2.95 -23.36 -7.98
CA ALA A 200 1.84 -22.81 -8.73
C ALA A 200 1.50 -23.68 -9.96
N TYR A 201 2.50 -24.11 -10.72
CA TYR A 201 2.32 -25.02 -11.84
C TYR A 201 1.78 -26.40 -11.40
N TYR A 202 2.25 -26.94 -10.28
CA TYR A 202 1.74 -28.19 -9.72
C TYR A 202 0.24 -28.09 -9.39
N GLN A 203 -0.16 -27.02 -8.68
CA GLN A 203 -1.55 -26.81 -8.30
C GLN A 203 -2.49 -26.53 -9.48
N THR A 204 -1.94 -26.05 -10.61
CA THR A 204 -2.69 -25.85 -11.87
C THR A 204 -2.60 -27.04 -12.83
N PHE A 205 -2.05 -28.17 -12.37
CA PHE A 205 -1.86 -29.39 -13.16
C PHE A 205 -0.92 -29.24 -14.38
N GLU A 206 -0.08 -28.20 -14.38
CA GLU A 206 0.95 -27.98 -15.39
C GLU A 206 2.24 -28.75 -15.02
N PHE A 207 2.13 -30.07 -14.88
CA PHE A 207 3.17 -30.94 -14.31
C PHE A 207 4.50 -30.87 -15.05
N GLU A 208 4.50 -30.81 -16.38
CA GLU A 208 5.72 -30.72 -17.18
C GLU A 208 6.50 -29.43 -16.86
N LYS A 209 5.79 -28.29 -16.73
CA LYS A 209 6.41 -27.01 -16.35
C LYS A 209 6.94 -27.05 -14.93
N ALA A 210 6.18 -27.63 -13.99
CA ALA A 210 6.65 -27.80 -12.62
C ALA A 210 7.95 -28.59 -12.55
N MET A 211 8.04 -29.73 -13.24
CA MET A 211 9.26 -30.56 -13.33
C MET A 211 10.43 -29.79 -13.93
N ALA A 212 10.22 -29.04 -15.02
CA ALA A 212 11.27 -28.24 -15.65
C ALA A 212 11.81 -27.14 -14.68
N VAL A 213 10.96 -26.54 -13.86
CA VAL A 213 11.41 -25.57 -12.84
C VAL A 213 12.21 -26.27 -11.75
N TYR A 214 11.82 -27.47 -11.29
CA TYR A 214 12.63 -28.23 -10.33
C TYR A 214 14.00 -28.63 -10.92
N ASP A 215 14.09 -29.02 -12.18
CA ASP A 215 15.38 -29.26 -12.84
C ASP A 215 16.26 -28.01 -12.86
N LYS A 216 15.66 -26.85 -13.09
CA LYS A 216 16.37 -25.58 -13.01
C LYS A 216 16.87 -25.29 -11.58
N ILE A 217 16.07 -25.58 -10.56
CA ILE A 217 16.51 -25.44 -9.15
C ILE A 217 17.70 -26.34 -8.88
N ILE A 218 17.61 -27.63 -9.22
CA ILE A 218 18.66 -28.64 -9.01
C ILE A 218 19.99 -28.22 -9.65
N SER A 219 19.92 -27.62 -10.84
CA SER A 219 21.11 -27.14 -11.57
C SER A 219 21.65 -25.80 -11.09
N THR A 220 20.81 -24.99 -10.42
CA THR A 220 21.15 -23.58 -10.07
C THR A 220 21.59 -23.45 -8.61
N THR A 221 20.99 -24.22 -7.69
CA THR A 221 21.27 -24.11 -6.27
C THR A 221 22.59 -24.74 -5.88
N THR A 222 23.29 -24.08 -4.94
CA THR A 222 24.50 -24.62 -4.30
C THR A 222 24.18 -25.27 -2.95
N SER A 223 22.94 -25.21 -2.48
CA SER A 223 22.49 -25.81 -1.22
C SER A 223 22.04 -27.25 -1.47
N ASP A 224 22.73 -28.21 -0.84
CA ASP A 224 22.37 -29.63 -0.90
C ASP A 224 20.95 -29.90 -0.37
N GLU A 225 20.55 -29.18 0.67
CA GLU A 225 19.19 -29.24 1.23
C GLU A 225 18.14 -28.84 0.21
N LYS A 226 18.29 -27.67 -0.43
CA LYS A 226 17.35 -27.17 -1.46
C LYS A 226 17.35 -28.09 -2.69
N LYS A 227 18.48 -28.69 -3.03
CA LYS A 227 18.60 -29.67 -4.10
C LYS A 227 17.81 -30.93 -3.78
N ALA A 228 18.01 -31.52 -2.61
CA ALA A 228 17.27 -32.69 -2.16
C ALA A 228 15.76 -32.43 -2.08
N GLN A 229 15.36 -31.25 -1.61
CA GLN A 229 13.95 -30.83 -1.58
C GLN A 229 13.37 -30.74 -2.99
N ALA A 230 14.09 -30.15 -3.95
CA ALA A 230 13.63 -30.04 -5.34
C ALA A 230 13.50 -31.43 -5.99
N GLU A 231 14.44 -32.35 -5.74
CA GLU A 231 14.38 -33.74 -6.22
C GLU A 231 13.18 -34.49 -5.61
N ALA A 232 12.89 -34.28 -4.32
CA ALA A 232 11.74 -34.89 -3.66
C ALA A 232 10.41 -34.36 -4.23
N ASN A 233 10.28 -33.04 -4.36
CA ASN A 233 9.09 -32.42 -4.93
C ASN A 233 8.87 -32.83 -6.39
N LYS A 234 9.97 -32.91 -7.19
CA LYS A 234 9.88 -33.37 -8.56
C LYS A 234 9.33 -34.80 -8.66
N ARG A 235 9.74 -35.70 -7.76
CA ARG A 235 9.18 -37.08 -7.71
C ARG A 235 7.67 -37.06 -7.41
N GLN A 236 7.23 -36.23 -6.46
CA GLN A 236 5.79 -36.11 -6.17
C GLN A 236 4.99 -35.60 -7.38
N VAL A 237 5.53 -34.63 -8.12
CA VAL A 237 4.89 -34.13 -9.36
C VAL A 237 4.81 -35.24 -10.41
N LEU A 238 5.88 -36.03 -10.56
CA LEU A 238 5.91 -37.14 -11.49
C LEU A 238 4.86 -38.21 -11.13
N GLU A 239 4.77 -38.58 -9.85
CA GLU A 239 3.76 -39.55 -9.36
C GLU A 239 2.34 -39.04 -9.61
N ALA A 240 2.06 -37.75 -9.34
CA ALA A 240 0.76 -37.12 -9.59
C ALA A 240 0.41 -37.10 -11.10
N ALA A 241 1.38 -36.87 -11.98
CA ALA A 241 1.19 -36.82 -13.41
C ALA A 241 0.83 -38.20 -14.01
N TYR A 242 1.27 -39.32 -13.37
CA TYR A 242 0.97 -40.68 -13.82
C TYR A 242 -0.22 -41.33 -13.07
N ALA A 243 -0.73 -40.72 -12.01
CA ALA A 243 -1.86 -41.20 -11.23
C ALA A 243 -3.23 -40.77 -11.78
N GLY A 244 -3.27 -39.81 -12.71
CA GLY A 244 -4.47 -39.33 -13.38
C GLY A 244 -4.52 -39.76 -14.83
#